data_77fd6c603b5e4650d0f072c9156709ac
#
_entry.id   77fd6c603b5e4650d0f072c9156709ac
#
_cell.length_a   1.000
_cell.length_b   1.000
_cell.length_c   1.000
_cell.angle_alpha   90.00
_cell.angle_beta   90.00
_cell.angle_gamma   90.00
#
_symmetry.space_group_name_H-M   'P 1'
#
loop_
_entity.id
_entity.type
_entity.pdbx_description
1 polymer ?
#
loop_
_entity_poly.entity_id
_entity_poly.type
_entity_poly.pdbx_seq_one_letter_code
_entity_poly.pdbx_strand_id
1 'polypeptide(L)'
;AKTGYTTADILRRLDDMAPRDFDVALTSLGVNDVLALTGRDTWLERQARLRQVLREKFGVRLSVLSGLPPVHSFPALPQPLRWHLGSRATEFNEVLDRAVDTDPDTRLVNLRFSADASMMASDGFHPGAPIYSEWAERAARIILSHEADAAARREWNNHPS
;
A
#
# COMPACT_ATOMS: atom_id res chain seq x y z
N ALA A 1 -7.97 -9.48 -7.58
CA ALA A 1 -6.51 -9.47 -7.41
C ALA A 1 -5.90 -10.62 -8.21
N LYS A 2 -4.66 -10.46 -8.69
CA LYS A 2 -3.90 -11.51 -9.34
C LYS A 2 -2.56 -11.65 -8.63
N THR A 3 -2.22 -12.89 -8.27
CA THR A 3 -0.97 -13.22 -7.59
C THR A 3 0.22 -12.93 -8.49
N GLY A 4 1.33 -12.44 -7.92
CA GLY A 4 2.59 -12.24 -8.63
C GLY A 4 2.75 -10.89 -9.34
N TYR A 5 1.76 -10.01 -9.33
CA TYR A 5 1.87 -8.71 -10.00
C TYR A 5 2.80 -7.75 -9.22
N THR A 6 3.74 -7.16 -9.95
CA THR A 6 4.54 -6.01 -9.51
C THR A 6 3.77 -4.70 -9.71
N THR A 7 4.30 -3.62 -9.14
CA THR A 7 3.75 -2.26 -9.40
C THR A 7 3.73 -1.92 -10.88
N ALA A 8 4.75 -2.34 -11.66
CA ALA A 8 4.79 -2.13 -13.10
C ALA A 8 3.66 -2.86 -13.85
N ASP A 9 3.30 -4.07 -13.41
CA ASP A 9 2.20 -4.84 -14.01
C ASP A 9 0.86 -4.15 -13.76
N ILE A 10 0.66 -3.62 -12.56
CA ILE A 10 -0.55 -2.86 -12.22
C ILE A 10 -0.64 -1.59 -13.04
N LEU A 11 0.44 -0.83 -13.20
CA LEU A 11 0.45 0.38 -14.03
C LEU A 11 0.01 0.08 -15.46
N ARG A 12 0.61 -0.94 -16.11
CA ARG A 12 0.20 -1.36 -17.46
C ARG A 12 -1.29 -1.69 -17.53
N ARG A 13 -1.80 -2.41 -16.52
CA ARG A 13 -3.20 -2.77 -16.47
C ARG A 13 -4.12 -1.56 -16.29
N LEU A 14 -3.74 -0.58 -15.51
CA LEU A 14 -4.49 0.67 -15.35
C LEU A 14 -4.47 1.51 -16.63
N ASP A 15 -3.37 1.48 -17.38
CA ASP A 15 -3.28 2.16 -18.69
C ASP A 15 -4.29 1.59 -19.70
N ASP A 16 -4.53 0.27 -19.69
CA ASP A 16 -5.48 -0.43 -20.56
C ASP A 16 -6.96 -0.29 -20.13
N MET A 17 -7.22 0.12 -18.87
CA MET A 17 -8.58 0.26 -18.36
C MET A 17 -9.24 1.55 -18.86
N ALA A 18 -10.55 1.50 -19.16
CA ALA A 18 -11.34 2.70 -19.41
C ALA A 18 -11.40 3.58 -18.14
N PRO A 19 -11.37 4.94 -18.29
CA PRO A 19 -11.55 5.85 -17.16
C PRO A 19 -12.88 5.58 -16.42
N ARG A 20 -12.84 5.69 -15.08
CA ARG A 20 -13.98 5.54 -14.18
C ARG A 20 -13.66 6.33 -12.93
N ASP A 21 -14.64 6.94 -12.29
CA ASP A 21 -14.44 7.69 -11.07
C ASP A 21 -14.53 6.81 -9.83
N PHE A 22 -13.56 7.01 -8.93
CA PHE A 22 -13.51 6.40 -7.61
C PHE A 22 -13.10 7.46 -6.58
N ASP A 23 -13.71 7.43 -5.41
CA ASP A 23 -13.34 8.35 -4.34
C ASP A 23 -12.03 7.93 -3.65
N VAL A 24 -11.85 6.63 -3.44
CA VAL A 24 -10.74 6.06 -2.69
C VAL A 24 -10.11 4.89 -3.46
N ALA A 25 -8.79 4.85 -3.47
CA ALA A 25 -8.03 3.69 -3.93
C ALA A 25 -7.24 3.09 -2.76
N LEU A 26 -7.44 1.81 -2.49
CA LEU A 26 -6.67 1.04 -1.52
C LEU A 26 -5.75 0.08 -2.27
N THR A 27 -4.43 0.19 -2.06
CA THR A 27 -3.44 -0.63 -2.74
C THR A 27 -2.54 -1.38 -1.77
N SER A 28 -2.21 -2.63 -2.10
CA SER A 28 -1.24 -3.46 -1.39
C SER A 28 -0.26 -4.02 -2.41
N LEU A 29 0.84 -3.31 -2.63
CA LEU A 29 1.83 -3.60 -3.66
C LEU A 29 3.25 -3.44 -3.10
N GLY A 30 4.21 -4.17 -3.67
CA GLY A 30 5.62 -4.04 -3.36
C GLY A 30 6.33 -5.35 -3.01
N VAL A 31 5.65 -6.33 -2.43
CA VAL A 31 6.28 -7.63 -2.10
C VAL A 31 6.84 -8.28 -3.38
N ASN A 32 6.07 -8.29 -4.46
CA ASN A 32 6.54 -8.85 -5.74
C ASN A 32 7.63 -7.99 -6.39
N ASP A 33 7.65 -6.68 -6.16
CA ASP A 33 8.75 -5.81 -6.60
C ASP A 33 10.05 -6.15 -5.84
N VAL A 34 9.97 -6.42 -4.53
CA VAL A 34 11.11 -6.89 -3.72
C VAL A 34 11.61 -8.23 -4.22
N LEU A 35 10.71 -9.20 -4.46
CA LEU A 35 11.06 -10.53 -4.98
C LEU A 35 11.67 -10.47 -6.39
N ALA A 36 11.19 -9.57 -7.23
CA ALA A 36 11.73 -9.31 -8.58
C ALA A 36 13.02 -8.47 -8.56
N LEU A 37 13.56 -8.17 -7.39
CA LEU A 37 14.77 -7.35 -7.20
C LEU A 37 14.68 -5.96 -7.85
N THR A 38 13.48 -5.40 -7.96
CA THR A 38 13.28 -4.03 -8.45
C THR A 38 14.10 -3.04 -7.61
N GLY A 39 14.82 -2.11 -8.25
CA GLY A 39 15.57 -1.08 -7.55
C GLY A 39 14.64 -0.18 -6.72
N ARG A 40 15.12 0.28 -5.55
CA ARG A 40 14.36 1.11 -4.61
C ARG A 40 13.79 2.37 -5.30
N ASP A 41 14.64 3.12 -5.99
CA ASP A 41 14.26 4.39 -6.61
C ASP A 41 13.27 4.17 -7.76
N THR A 42 13.51 3.15 -8.59
CA THR A 42 12.56 2.73 -9.64
C THR A 42 11.20 2.33 -9.06
N TRP A 43 11.19 1.62 -7.92
CA TRP A 43 9.93 1.28 -7.27
C TRP A 43 9.20 2.51 -6.72
N LEU A 44 9.93 3.45 -6.11
CA LEU A 44 9.37 4.70 -5.60
C LEU A 44 8.78 5.57 -6.73
N GLU A 45 9.45 5.68 -7.86
CA GLU A 45 8.94 6.34 -9.06
C GLU A 45 7.64 5.69 -9.57
N ARG A 46 7.59 4.36 -9.57
CA ARG A 46 6.37 3.61 -9.95
C ARG A 46 5.23 3.85 -8.95
N GLN A 47 5.50 3.94 -7.66
CA GLN A 47 4.50 4.29 -6.66
C GLN A 47 3.97 5.72 -6.85
N ALA A 48 4.84 6.67 -7.17
CA ALA A 48 4.43 8.05 -7.51
C ALA A 48 3.56 8.06 -8.78
N ARG A 49 3.98 7.35 -9.84
CA ARG A 49 3.20 7.23 -11.09
C ARG A 49 1.86 6.55 -10.86
N LEU A 50 1.80 5.54 -10.01
CA LEU A 50 0.55 4.86 -9.66
C LEU A 50 -0.46 5.85 -9.04
N ARG A 51 -0.05 6.64 -8.05
CA ARG A 51 -0.90 7.67 -7.44
C ARG A 51 -1.35 8.70 -8.46
N GLN A 52 -0.45 9.13 -9.33
CA GLN A 52 -0.78 10.07 -10.41
C GLN A 52 -1.86 9.50 -11.35
N VAL A 53 -1.70 8.27 -11.84
CA VAL A 53 -2.70 7.60 -12.71
C VAL A 53 -4.04 7.45 -12.00
N LEU A 54 -4.04 7.04 -10.73
CA LEU A 54 -5.27 6.93 -9.93
C LEU A 54 -5.99 8.28 -9.80
N ARG A 55 -5.26 9.36 -9.60
CA ARG A 55 -5.82 10.70 -9.48
C ARG A 55 -6.33 11.24 -10.83
N GLU A 56 -5.50 11.18 -11.87
CA GLU A 56 -5.79 11.82 -13.15
C GLU A 56 -6.78 11.04 -14.02
N LYS A 57 -6.68 9.71 -14.04
CA LYS A 57 -7.50 8.86 -14.90
C LYS A 57 -8.74 8.31 -14.20
N PHE A 58 -8.68 8.14 -12.89
CA PHE A 58 -9.73 7.51 -12.10
C PHE A 58 -10.35 8.42 -11.03
N GLY A 59 -10.04 9.71 -11.01
CA GLY A 59 -10.64 10.70 -10.12
C GLY A 59 -10.39 10.46 -8.62
N VAL A 60 -9.43 9.59 -8.26
CA VAL A 60 -9.17 9.20 -6.88
C VAL A 60 -8.73 10.38 -6.05
N ARG A 61 -9.50 10.67 -4.99
CA ARG A 61 -9.24 11.76 -4.04
C ARG A 61 -8.38 11.33 -2.86
N LEU A 62 -8.44 10.07 -2.48
CA LEU A 62 -7.62 9.49 -1.41
C LEU A 62 -6.97 8.20 -1.88
N SER A 63 -5.64 8.16 -1.87
CA SER A 63 -4.86 6.95 -2.07
C SER A 63 -4.43 6.38 -0.71
N VAL A 64 -4.85 5.18 -0.38
CA VAL A 64 -4.41 4.45 0.82
C VAL A 64 -3.45 3.35 0.39
N LEU A 65 -2.19 3.48 0.76
CA LEU A 65 -1.14 2.53 0.43
C LEU A 65 -0.88 1.60 1.61
N SER A 66 -0.67 0.32 1.35
CA SER A 66 -0.17 -0.60 2.38
C SER A 66 1.35 -0.63 2.35
N GLY A 67 1.97 -0.50 3.50
CA GLY A 67 3.37 -0.84 3.67
C GLY A 67 3.63 -2.31 3.38
N LEU A 68 4.88 -2.66 3.12
CA LEU A 68 5.29 -4.04 2.93
C LEU A 68 5.29 -4.77 4.28
N PRO A 69 4.86 -6.04 4.31
CA PRO A 69 4.91 -6.85 5.52
C PRO A 69 6.35 -7.11 5.96
N PRO A 70 6.57 -7.54 7.22
CA PRO A 70 7.89 -7.86 7.74
C PRO A 70 8.46 -9.16 7.13
N VAL A 71 8.93 -9.08 5.89
CA VAL A 71 9.42 -10.23 5.09
C VAL A 71 10.51 -11.03 5.81
N HIS A 72 11.29 -10.38 6.69
CA HIS A 72 12.32 -11.02 7.49
C HIS A 72 11.79 -12.08 8.48
N SER A 73 10.49 -12.07 8.77
CA SER A 73 9.82 -13.04 9.65
C SER A 73 9.04 -14.12 8.91
N PHE A 74 9.09 -14.19 7.57
CA PHE A 74 8.36 -15.20 6.79
C PHE A 74 8.97 -16.58 6.92
N PRO A 75 8.25 -17.56 7.51
CA PRO A 75 8.78 -18.90 7.73
C PRO A 75 9.17 -19.65 6.45
N ALA A 76 8.44 -19.41 5.35
CA ALA A 76 8.67 -20.06 4.07
C ALA A 76 9.99 -19.65 3.37
N LEU A 77 10.61 -18.54 3.80
CA LEU A 77 11.85 -18.05 3.19
C LEU A 77 13.08 -18.58 3.95
N PRO A 78 14.01 -19.30 3.27
CA PRO A 78 15.25 -19.76 3.90
C PRO A 78 16.26 -18.61 4.10
N GLN A 79 17.18 -18.76 5.06
CA GLN A 79 18.35 -17.91 5.16
C GLN A 79 19.39 -18.29 4.09
N PRO A 80 20.13 -17.30 3.52
CA PRO A 80 20.14 -15.87 3.84
C PRO A 80 19.11 -15.04 3.07
N LEU A 81 18.33 -15.67 2.19
CA LEU A 81 17.35 -14.99 1.32
C LEU A 81 16.34 -14.16 2.13
N ARG A 82 15.81 -14.74 3.20
CA ARG A 82 14.87 -14.07 4.11
C ARG A 82 15.43 -12.79 4.69
N TRP A 83 16.68 -12.80 5.13
CA TRP A 83 17.35 -11.61 5.64
C TRP A 83 17.48 -10.55 4.54
N HIS A 84 17.96 -10.92 3.35
CA HIS A 84 18.17 -10.00 2.25
C HIS A 84 16.85 -9.33 1.79
N LEU A 85 15.82 -10.13 1.55
CA LEU A 85 14.51 -9.61 1.12
C LEU A 85 13.83 -8.78 2.23
N GLY A 86 14.02 -9.17 3.50
CA GLY A 86 13.53 -8.43 4.64
C GLY A 86 14.16 -7.04 4.76
N SER A 87 15.49 -6.94 4.58
CA SER A 87 16.20 -5.65 4.57
C SER A 87 15.70 -4.75 3.45
N ARG A 88 15.48 -5.30 2.26
CA ARG A 88 14.91 -4.55 1.13
C ARG A 88 13.48 -4.07 1.40
N ALA A 89 12.63 -4.92 1.98
CA ALA A 89 11.27 -4.53 2.34
C ALA A 89 11.25 -3.39 3.38
N THR A 90 12.17 -3.42 4.34
CA THR A 90 12.35 -2.34 5.32
C THR A 90 12.74 -1.04 4.62
N GLU A 91 13.75 -1.07 3.75
CA GLU A 91 14.21 0.08 2.96
C GLU A 91 13.07 0.67 2.10
N PHE A 92 12.26 -0.19 1.46
CA PHE A 92 11.10 0.25 0.68
C PHE A 92 10.06 0.96 1.56
N ASN A 93 9.77 0.42 2.74
CA ASN A 93 8.85 1.06 3.69
C ASN A 93 9.35 2.44 4.13
N GLU A 94 10.65 2.59 4.42
CA GLU A 94 11.22 3.87 4.84
C GLU A 94 11.11 4.95 3.76
N VAL A 95 11.34 4.60 2.49
CA VAL A 95 11.23 5.59 1.41
C VAL A 95 9.77 5.89 1.07
N LEU A 96 8.87 4.90 1.22
CA LEU A 96 7.44 5.09 1.02
C LEU A 96 6.84 6.00 2.09
N ASP A 97 7.20 5.79 3.35
CA ASP A 97 6.75 6.59 4.50
C ASP A 97 7.08 8.08 4.28
N ARG A 98 8.34 8.37 3.95
CA ARG A 98 8.80 9.73 3.63
C ARG A 98 8.06 10.34 2.42
N ALA A 99 7.76 9.54 1.40
CA ALA A 99 7.07 10.04 0.21
C ALA A 99 5.59 10.32 0.48
N VAL A 100 4.96 9.58 1.37
CA VAL A 100 3.55 9.76 1.76
C VAL A 100 3.38 11.00 2.65
N ASP A 101 4.33 11.28 3.54
CA ASP A 101 4.29 12.44 4.43
C ASP A 101 4.19 13.78 3.68
N THR A 102 4.64 13.84 2.44
CA THR A 102 4.59 15.04 1.59
C THR A 102 3.35 15.14 0.71
N ASP A 103 2.48 14.11 0.70
CA ASP A 103 1.28 14.04 -0.16
C ASP A 103 0.01 14.05 0.71
N PRO A 104 -0.73 15.17 0.78
CA PRO A 104 -1.91 15.31 1.65
C PRO A 104 -3.06 14.37 1.28
N ASP A 105 -3.09 13.87 0.05
CA ASP A 105 -4.13 12.98 -0.47
C ASP A 105 -3.71 11.50 -0.43
N THR A 106 -2.61 11.21 0.24
CA THR A 106 -2.11 9.84 0.41
C THR A 106 -1.99 9.50 1.90
N ARG A 107 -2.30 8.27 2.24
CA ARG A 107 -2.16 7.71 3.60
C ARG A 107 -1.49 6.36 3.53
N LEU A 108 -0.76 6.00 4.59
CA LEU A 108 -0.08 4.71 4.70
C LEU A 108 -0.71 3.85 5.79
N VAL A 109 -1.08 2.62 5.44
CA VAL A 109 -1.40 1.57 6.41
C VAL A 109 -0.12 0.79 6.68
N ASN A 110 0.49 1.03 7.83
CA ASN A 110 1.65 0.27 8.26
C ASN A 110 1.25 -1.14 8.70
N LEU A 111 1.83 -2.15 8.05
CA LEU A 111 1.68 -3.55 8.39
C LEU A 111 2.76 -3.99 9.40
N ARG A 112 2.85 -3.28 10.53
CA ARG A 112 3.71 -3.71 11.65
C ARG A 112 2.95 -4.76 12.47
N PHE A 113 3.09 -6.01 12.12
CA PHE A 113 2.63 -7.12 12.93
C PHE A 113 3.82 -8.02 13.28
N SER A 114 3.75 -8.66 14.44
CA SER A 114 4.61 -9.80 14.72
C SER A 114 4.17 -10.93 13.79
N ALA A 115 5.00 -11.34 12.84
CA ALA A 115 4.69 -12.51 12.02
C ALA A 115 4.92 -13.77 12.86
N ASP A 116 4.03 -14.00 13.82
CA ASP A 116 3.88 -15.31 14.42
C ASP A 116 3.39 -16.28 13.33
N ALA A 117 3.99 -17.46 13.28
CA ALA A 117 3.60 -18.50 12.31
C ALA A 117 2.10 -18.84 12.39
N SER A 118 1.47 -18.70 13.56
CA SER A 118 0.03 -18.88 13.77
C SER A 118 -0.84 -17.83 13.07
N MET A 119 -0.29 -16.66 12.73
CA MET A 119 -0.98 -15.57 12.03
C MET A 119 -0.83 -15.64 10.51
N MET A 120 0.03 -16.53 10.01
CA MET A 120 0.25 -16.73 8.58
C MET A 120 -0.70 -17.79 8.02
N ALA A 121 -0.93 -17.76 6.72
CA ALA A 121 -1.57 -18.87 6.02
C ALA A 121 -0.71 -20.13 6.05
N SER A 122 -1.29 -21.26 5.72
CA SER A 122 -0.61 -22.59 5.77
C SER A 122 0.64 -22.69 4.89
N ASP A 123 0.80 -21.80 3.91
CA ASP A 123 1.97 -21.73 3.05
C ASP A 123 3.17 -20.99 3.69
N GLY A 124 2.97 -20.38 4.86
CA GLY A 124 4.01 -19.65 5.60
C GLY A 124 4.51 -18.37 4.89
N PHE A 125 3.82 -17.96 3.84
CA PHE A 125 4.17 -16.79 3.02
C PHE A 125 3.06 -15.71 2.98
N HIS A 126 1.82 -16.12 2.77
CA HIS A 126 0.69 -15.20 2.76
C HIS A 126 0.18 -14.91 4.17
N PRO A 127 -0.30 -13.69 4.43
CA PRO A 127 -0.97 -13.37 5.68
C PRO A 127 -2.22 -14.25 5.90
N GLY A 128 -2.44 -14.68 7.13
CA GLY A 128 -3.66 -15.36 7.53
C GLY A 128 -4.82 -14.38 7.78
N ALA A 129 -6.00 -14.93 8.06
CA ALA A 129 -7.21 -14.15 8.31
C ALA A 129 -7.06 -13.07 9.42
N PRO A 130 -6.36 -13.31 10.56
CA PRO A 130 -6.18 -12.29 11.58
C PRO A 130 -5.46 -11.04 11.06
N ILE A 131 -4.41 -11.23 10.24
CA ILE A 131 -3.64 -10.12 9.66
C ILE A 131 -4.49 -9.32 8.67
N TYR A 132 -5.29 -10.00 7.84
CA TYR A 132 -6.20 -9.32 6.93
C TYR A 132 -7.29 -8.54 7.66
N SER A 133 -7.81 -9.05 8.78
CA SER A 133 -8.79 -8.34 9.59
C SER A 133 -8.20 -7.06 10.18
N GLU A 134 -7.03 -7.15 10.80
CA GLU A 134 -6.34 -5.98 11.36
C GLU A 134 -6.00 -4.93 10.28
N TRP A 135 -5.52 -5.39 9.12
CA TRP A 135 -5.24 -4.53 7.99
C TRP A 135 -6.51 -3.80 7.49
N ALA A 136 -7.61 -4.53 7.34
CA ALA A 136 -8.88 -3.97 6.88
C ALA A 136 -9.43 -2.93 7.88
N GLU A 137 -9.36 -3.21 9.18
CA GLU A 137 -9.79 -2.28 10.23
C GLU A 137 -8.94 -0.99 10.24
N ARG A 138 -7.63 -1.12 10.08
CA ARG A 138 -6.73 0.05 9.99
C ARG A 138 -7.02 0.89 8.75
N ALA A 139 -7.19 0.24 7.59
CA ALA A 139 -7.55 0.92 6.36
C ALA A 139 -8.90 1.63 6.46
N ALA A 140 -9.92 0.96 7.01
CA ALA A 140 -11.24 1.54 7.23
C ALA A 140 -11.19 2.76 8.14
N ARG A 141 -10.46 2.72 9.26
CA ARG A 141 -10.29 3.87 10.15
C ARG A 141 -9.66 5.08 9.46
N ILE A 142 -8.64 4.85 8.63
CA ILE A 142 -7.98 5.91 7.86
C ILE A 142 -8.95 6.55 6.87
N ILE A 143 -9.72 5.75 6.14
CA ILE A 143 -10.70 6.23 5.16
C ILE A 143 -11.79 7.04 5.85
N LEU A 144 -12.38 6.51 6.92
CA LEU A 144 -13.44 7.18 7.67
C LEU A 144 -12.97 8.49 8.31
N SER A 145 -11.76 8.54 8.86
CA SER A 145 -11.18 9.77 9.40
C SER A 145 -10.99 10.82 8.31
N HIS A 146 -10.47 10.42 7.15
CA HIS A 146 -10.29 11.34 6.01
C HIS A 146 -11.62 11.93 5.52
N GLU A 147 -12.67 11.10 5.41
CA GLU A 147 -14.00 11.56 4.99
C GLU A 147 -14.63 12.52 6.02
N ALA A 148 -14.47 12.26 7.33
CA ALA A 148 -14.93 13.14 8.38
C ALA A 148 -14.23 14.52 8.31
N ASP A 149 -12.91 14.53 8.15
CA ASP A 149 -12.12 15.77 8.00
C ASP A 149 -12.51 16.54 6.73
N ALA A 150 -12.80 15.84 5.63
CA ALA A 150 -13.25 16.46 4.39
C ALA A 150 -14.65 17.05 4.51
N ALA A 151 -15.56 16.41 5.26
CA ALA A 151 -16.89 16.91 5.55
C ALA A 151 -16.83 18.20 6.41
N ALA A 152 -16.05 18.17 7.48
CA ALA A 152 -15.87 19.34 8.36
C ALA A 152 -15.30 20.55 7.61
N ARG A 153 -14.32 20.33 6.71
CA ARG A 153 -13.79 21.41 5.86
C ARG A 153 -14.83 22.00 4.90
N ARG A 154 -15.72 21.17 4.34
CA ARG A 154 -16.81 21.64 3.47
C ARG A 154 -17.83 22.49 4.25
N GLU A 155 -18.19 22.08 5.46
CA GLU A 155 -19.10 22.84 6.33
C GLU A 155 -18.51 24.20 6.73
N TRP A 156 -17.24 24.23 7.12
CA TRP A 156 -16.53 25.48 7.44
C TRP A 156 -16.52 26.47 6.26
N ASN A 157 -16.21 25.99 5.05
CA ASN A 157 -16.15 26.83 3.86
C ASN A 157 -17.53 27.36 3.40
N ASN A 158 -18.61 26.71 3.78
CA ASN A 158 -19.98 27.11 3.46
C ASN A 158 -20.59 28.10 4.46
N HIS A 159 -19.92 28.36 5.59
CA HIS A 159 -20.34 29.33 6.61
C HIS A 159 -19.21 30.35 6.85
N PRO A 160 -18.86 31.22 5.86
CA PRO A 160 -17.94 32.34 6.08
C PRO A 160 -18.63 33.35 7.00
N SER A 161 -17.96 33.72 8.09
CA SER A 161 -18.39 34.70 9.09
C SER A 161 -18.62 36.08 8.48
#